data_2136c3dfa6b19c0a1145066239519aec
#
_entry.id   2136c3dfa6b19c0a1145066239519aec
#
_cell.length_a   1.000
_cell.length_b   1.000
_cell.length_c   1.000
_cell.angle_alpha   90.00
_cell.angle_beta   90.00
_cell.angle_gamma   90.00
#
_symmetry.space_group_name_H-M   'P 1'
#
loop_
_entity.id
_entity.type
_entity.pdbx_description
1 polymer ?
#
loop_
_entity_poly.entity_id
_entity_poly.type
_entity_poly.pdbx_seq_one_letter_code
_entity_poly.pdbx_strand_id
1 'polypeptide(L)'
;MNSRVRSGAIWLWAAVLSLTPLTRAAAQDEEAKPKAGLDFYGFVMVDAIFDHTGIEGDWLGAARPTRLPAVEDEFGLPGQFFFGVKQTRFGLKAHAPTKLGEARAVLDFDFFGVGVDAGQTIPRLRNAYIELGQFLMGQAVSPFMDLDIFPNELDYWGPNGMVFFRNVQFRWTPIQGDNVLEFALERPGASGDQGSYADRIELTDVLARFPVPDFSAAYKWGGHDWGYLRLAGILRYIKWDDLGNQPFDLAGDAVGWGLNLSSNVKTDSKGVLRLAAMYGEGVENYMNDAPVDIGIEDNFSDPLQPFVGTALPVYGLVAFYDRTWSEKWSSTIGWSMISIDNSDGQLSTAFHQGQYALVNLLFYPVPGMMFGPELQYIHRTNFGGGWDAGGFRLQVSGKYNFSASIGGK
;
A
#
# COMPACT_ATOMS: atom_id res chain seq x y z
N MET A 1 -29.82 36.69 -25.30
CA MET A 1 -31.15 36.11 -24.98
C MET A 1 -30.92 35.10 -23.87
N ASN A 2 -31.72 35.18 -22.82
CA ASN A 2 -31.49 34.62 -21.49
C ASN A 2 -31.33 33.10 -21.42
N SER A 3 -30.24 32.61 -20.84
CA SER A 3 -30.16 31.27 -20.26
C SER A 3 -30.02 31.38 -18.77
N ARG A 4 -31.01 30.81 -18.07
CA ARG A 4 -31.11 30.79 -16.60
C ARG A 4 -30.19 29.70 -16.04
N VAL A 5 -29.19 30.12 -15.28
CA VAL A 5 -28.41 29.22 -14.38
C VAL A 5 -29.32 28.87 -13.20
N ARG A 6 -29.58 27.59 -13.01
CA ARG A 6 -30.20 27.06 -11.76
C ARG A 6 -29.11 26.71 -10.78
N SER A 7 -28.91 27.54 -9.76
CA SER A 7 -28.09 27.27 -8.59
C SER A 7 -28.84 26.31 -7.66
N GLY A 8 -28.33 25.07 -7.54
CA GLY A 8 -28.72 24.13 -6.49
C GLY A 8 -27.94 24.41 -5.21
N ALA A 9 -28.61 24.87 -4.17
CA ALA A 9 -28.02 25.13 -2.87
C ALA A 9 -27.82 23.79 -2.11
N ILE A 10 -26.56 23.47 -1.81
CA ILE A 10 -26.18 22.39 -0.90
C ILE A 10 -26.24 22.95 0.53
N TRP A 11 -27.12 22.41 1.34
CA TRP A 11 -27.22 22.73 2.77
C TRP A 11 -26.18 21.94 3.57
N LEU A 12 -25.14 22.64 4.05
CA LEU A 12 -24.24 22.13 5.08
C LEU A 12 -24.92 22.28 6.45
N TRP A 13 -25.15 21.18 7.14
CA TRP A 13 -25.52 21.20 8.56
C TRP A 13 -24.26 21.40 9.42
N ALA A 14 -24.08 22.61 9.94
CA ALA A 14 -23.13 22.89 10.99
C ALA A 14 -23.79 22.61 12.35
N ALA A 15 -23.38 21.54 13.02
CA ALA A 15 -23.73 21.25 14.39
C ALA A 15 -22.85 22.11 15.33
N VAL A 16 -23.43 23.14 15.93
CA VAL A 16 -22.82 23.93 17.00
C VAL A 16 -22.97 23.15 18.31
N LEU A 17 -21.86 22.64 18.84
CA LEU A 17 -21.80 22.08 20.20
C LEU A 17 -21.63 23.23 21.20
N SER A 18 -22.68 23.53 21.96
CA SER A 18 -22.67 24.44 23.10
C SER A 18 -21.98 23.80 24.31
N LEU A 19 -20.86 24.37 24.73
CA LEU A 19 -20.15 24.05 25.98
C LEU A 19 -20.86 24.73 27.15
N THR A 20 -21.48 23.95 28.03
CA THR A 20 -21.87 24.41 29.39
C THR A 20 -20.82 23.94 30.40
N PRO A 21 -20.43 24.77 31.37
CA PRO A 21 -19.47 24.39 32.41
C PRO A 21 -20.16 23.61 33.53
N LEU A 22 -19.67 22.41 33.84
CA LEU A 22 -20.07 21.63 34.99
C LEU A 22 -19.08 21.81 36.14
N THR A 23 -19.62 22.21 37.26
CA THR A 23 -18.99 22.48 38.53
C THR A 23 -18.47 21.23 39.23
N ARG A 24 -17.42 21.41 39.97
CA ARG A 24 -16.62 20.53 40.83
C ARG A 24 -17.46 19.76 41.88
N ALA A 25 -17.20 18.46 42.01
CA ALA A 25 -17.51 17.69 43.22
C ALA A 25 -16.43 16.65 43.50
N ALA A 26 -15.85 16.79 44.69
CA ALA A 26 -15.25 15.85 45.63
C ALA A 26 -14.22 14.78 45.21
N ALA A 27 -13.11 14.81 45.92
CA ALA A 27 -12.00 13.85 45.92
C ALA A 27 -12.46 12.42 46.30
N GLN A 28 -12.10 11.47 45.45
CA GLN A 28 -11.96 10.05 45.81
C GLN A 28 -10.67 9.52 45.14
N ASP A 29 -9.99 8.65 45.80
CA ASP A 29 -8.70 8.01 45.54
C ASP A 29 -8.22 8.09 44.09
N GLU A 30 -7.11 8.80 43.85
CA GLU A 30 -6.47 8.91 42.53
C GLU A 30 -5.78 7.57 42.19
N GLU A 31 -6.51 6.65 41.58
CA GLU A 31 -5.88 5.78 40.56
C GLU A 31 -5.15 6.70 39.58
N ALA A 32 -3.85 6.50 39.42
CA ALA A 32 -2.99 7.32 38.58
C ALA A 32 -3.63 7.45 37.17
N LYS A 33 -4.33 8.57 36.92
CA LYS A 33 -4.98 8.84 35.63
C LYS A 33 -3.93 8.78 34.55
N PRO A 34 -4.15 8.02 33.49
CA PRO A 34 -3.24 7.99 32.37
C PRO A 34 -2.95 9.42 31.91
N LYS A 35 -1.66 9.77 31.83
CA LYS A 35 -1.21 11.12 31.49
C LYS A 35 -1.00 11.22 29.98
N ALA A 36 -1.11 12.43 29.43
CA ALA A 36 -0.72 12.69 28.07
C ALA A 36 0.79 12.44 27.88
N GLY A 37 1.15 11.84 26.77
CA GLY A 37 2.54 11.52 26.44
C GLY A 37 2.86 11.71 24.97
N LEU A 38 4.18 11.72 24.71
CA LEU A 38 4.73 11.81 23.36
C LEU A 38 5.85 10.76 23.22
N ASP A 39 5.69 9.85 22.27
CA ASP A 39 6.67 8.84 21.90
C ASP A 39 7.40 9.24 20.64
N PHE A 40 8.73 9.21 20.69
CA PHE A 40 9.63 9.23 19.53
C PHE A 40 10.03 7.81 19.22
N TYR A 41 9.96 7.41 17.96
CA TYR A 41 10.37 6.07 17.55
C TYR A 41 10.94 6.07 16.14
N GLY A 42 11.68 5.04 15.82
CA GLY A 42 12.22 4.88 14.48
C GLY A 42 13.37 3.90 14.41
N PHE A 43 14.04 3.93 13.29
CA PHE A 43 15.28 3.19 13.10
C PHE A 43 16.16 3.87 12.06
N VAL A 44 17.45 3.65 12.17
CA VAL A 44 18.41 3.89 11.09
C VAL A 44 18.71 2.56 10.42
N MET A 45 18.66 2.51 9.09
CA MET A 45 18.97 1.32 8.31
C MET A 45 19.92 1.68 7.18
N VAL A 46 20.93 0.83 6.99
CA VAL A 46 21.92 0.93 5.93
C VAL A 46 21.84 -0.34 5.10
N ASP A 47 21.75 -0.19 3.80
CA ASP A 47 21.62 -1.27 2.84
C ASP A 47 22.83 -1.27 1.89
N ALA A 48 23.37 -2.45 1.64
CA ALA A 48 24.31 -2.74 0.57
C ALA A 48 23.67 -3.79 -0.34
N ILE A 49 23.45 -3.45 -1.61
CA ILE A 49 22.73 -4.29 -2.55
C ILE A 49 23.59 -4.52 -3.79
N PHE A 50 23.76 -5.77 -4.18
CA PHE A 50 24.25 -6.15 -5.49
C PHE A 50 23.08 -6.67 -6.33
N ASP A 51 22.77 -5.93 -7.39
CA ASP A 51 21.65 -6.23 -8.30
C ASP A 51 22.16 -6.85 -9.59
N HIS A 52 21.62 -8.00 -9.99
CA HIS A 52 21.93 -8.67 -11.24
C HIS A 52 20.67 -8.84 -12.12
N THR A 53 19.70 -7.96 -11.96
CA THR A 53 18.41 -8.05 -12.68
C THR A 53 18.27 -7.03 -13.81
N GLY A 54 19.11 -5.99 -13.81
CA GLY A 54 18.99 -4.86 -14.74
C GLY A 54 17.79 -3.96 -14.43
N ILE A 55 17.34 -3.93 -13.17
CA ILE A 55 16.23 -3.08 -12.73
C ILE A 55 16.49 -1.59 -13.03
N GLU A 56 15.44 -0.82 -13.26
CA GLU A 56 15.50 0.65 -13.41
C GLU A 56 16.33 1.30 -12.30
N GLY A 57 17.28 2.18 -12.66
CA GLY A 57 18.29 2.73 -11.75
C GLY A 57 17.73 3.42 -10.50
N ASP A 58 16.59 4.08 -10.61
CA ASP A 58 15.91 4.75 -9.49
C ASP A 58 15.37 3.74 -8.44
N TRP A 59 15.22 2.48 -8.83
CA TRP A 59 14.67 1.41 -8.00
C TRP A 59 15.69 0.38 -7.49
N LEU A 60 17.00 0.64 -7.64
CA LEU A 60 18.05 -0.23 -7.10
C LEU A 60 17.90 -0.54 -5.60
N GLY A 61 17.23 0.34 -4.85
CA GLY A 61 16.99 0.16 -3.41
C GLY A 61 15.82 -0.77 -3.05
N ALA A 62 15.10 -1.35 -4.02
CA ALA A 62 13.93 -2.20 -3.78
C ALA A 62 13.76 -3.27 -4.87
N ALA A 63 13.22 -4.43 -4.51
CA ALA A 63 12.93 -5.53 -5.43
C ALA A 63 11.51 -5.38 -6.01
N ARG A 64 11.39 -4.82 -7.21
CA ARG A 64 10.11 -4.54 -7.86
C ARG A 64 10.03 -5.17 -9.25
N PRO A 65 9.28 -6.28 -9.44
CA PRO A 65 9.07 -6.87 -10.77
C PRO A 65 8.54 -5.89 -11.83
N THR A 66 7.66 -4.94 -11.47
CA THR A 66 7.17 -3.93 -12.43
C THR A 66 8.24 -2.97 -12.94
N ARG A 67 9.42 -2.92 -12.30
CA ARG A 67 10.57 -2.06 -12.65
C ARG A 67 11.70 -2.81 -13.32
N LEU A 68 11.51 -4.09 -13.61
CA LEU A 68 12.39 -4.84 -14.48
C LEU A 68 12.21 -4.40 -15.94
N PRO A 69 13.25 -4.54 -16.79
CA PRO A 69 13.17 -4.12 -18.19
C PRO A 69 12.05 -4.84 -18.94
N ALA A 70 11.32 -4.11 -19.74
CA ALA A 70 10.28 -4.63 -20.63
C ALA A 70 10.85 -5.09 -21.98
N VAL A 71 12.04 -4.64 -22.32
CA VAL A 71 12.82 -5.04 -23.51
C VAL A 71 14.27 -5.23 -23.14
N GLU A 72 15.04 -5.90 -23.99
CA GLU A 72 16.47 -6.13 -23.78
C GLU A 72 17.22 -4.82 -23.57
N ASP A 73 18.07 -4.78 -22.54
CA ASP A 73 18.95 -3.64 -22.21
C ASP A 73 18.24 -2.28 -21.97
N GLU A 74 16.95 -2.24 -21.70
CA GLU A 74 16.16 -1.00 -21.49
C GLU A 74 16.80 -0.05 -20.48
N PHE A 75 17.33 -0.58 -19.37
CA PHE A 75 17.97 0.19 -18.30
C PHE A 75 19.48 -0.06 -18.21
N GLY A 76 20.10 -0.63 -19.27
CA GLY A 76 21.50 -0.98 -19.36
C GLY A 76 21.81 -2.37 -18.79
N LEU A 77 23.12 -2.66 -18.68
CA LEU A 77 23.60 -3.99 -18.30
C LEU A 77 23.37 -4.27 -16.81
N PRO A 78 23.06 -5.53 -16.44
CA PRO A 78 22.97 -5.97 -15.05
C PRO A 78 24.33 -5.93 -14.33
N GLY A 79 24.34 -6.08 -13.00
CA GLY A 79 25.55 -6.12 -12.20
C GLY A 79 25.88 -4.79 -11.53
N GLN A 80 24.87 -4.13 -10.97
CA GLN A 80 25.02 -2.85 -10.29
C GLN A 80 25.14 -3.01 -8.78
N PHE A 81 25.93 -2.15 -8.15
CA PHE A 81 26.09 -2.07 -6.71
C PHE A 81 25.44 -0.78 -6.16
N PHE A 82 24.67 -0.91 -5.11
CA PHE A 82 23.94 0.19 -4.48
C PHE A 82 24.19 0.22 -2.97
N PHE A 83 24.45 1.42 -2.44
CA PHE A 83 24.39 1.70 -1.02
C PHE A 83 23.31 2.72 -0.72
N GLY A 84 22.54 2.50 0.33
CA GLY A 84 21.44 3.39 0.69
C GLY A 84 21.10 3.42 2.17
N VAL A 85 20.42 4.49 2.56
CA VAL A 85 19.84 4.69 3.88
C VAL A 85 18.35 5.01 3.77
N LYS A 86 17.78 4.82 2.58
CA LYS A 86 16.40 5.24 2.23
C LYS A 86 15.33 4.63 3.12
N GLN A 87 15.56 3.43 3.67
CA GLN A 87 14.64 2.74 4.56
C GLN A 87 14.55 3.36 5.96
N THR A 88 15.53 4.18 6.36
CA THR A 88 15.55 4.87 7.65
C THR A 88 14.21 5.57 7.91
N ARG A 89 13.68 5.43 9.13
CA ARG A 89 12.34 5.89 9.51
C ARG A 89 12.35 6.64 10.83
N PHE A 90 11.51 7.69 10.90
CA PHE A 90 11.23 8.45 12.12
C PHE A 90 9.72 8.58 12.31
N GLY A 91 9.29 8.54 13.56
CA GLY A 91 7.89 8.71 13.91
C GLY A 91 7.69 9.39 15.25
N LEU A 92 6.53 10.03 15.35
CA LEU A 92 6.01 10.66 16.56
C LEU A 92 4.62 10.11 16.82
N LYS A 93 4.32 9.78 18.09
CA LYS A 93 3.00 9.38 18.52
C LYS A 93 2.66 10.16 19.79
N ALA A 94 1.74 11.12 19.66
CA ALA A 94 1.14 11.77 20.82
C ALA A 94 -0.09 10.99 21.26
N HIS A 95 -0.31 10.88 22.57
CA HIS A 95 -1.49 10.26 23.12
C HIS A 95 -1.99 10.98 24.37
N ALA A 96 -3.29 11.01 24.55
CA ALA A 96 -3.93 11.62 25.70
C ALA A 96 -5.25 10.92 26.04
N PRO A 97 -5.53 10.65 27.34
CA PRO A 97 -6.82 10.09 27.75
C PRO A 97 -7.91 11.16 27.61
N THR A 98 -9.07 10.75 27.09
CA THR A 98 -10.26 11.61 27.01
C THR A 98 -11.48 10.87 27.52
N LYS A 99 -12.62 11.57 27.66
CA LYS A 99 -13.89 10.96 28.02
C LYS A 99 -14.47 10.06 26.94
N LEU A 100 -13.98 10.19 25.70
CA LEU A 100 -14.43 9.41 24.55
C LEU A 100 -13.47 8.26 24.19
N GLY A 101 -12.49 7.97 25.05
CA GLY A 101 -11.41 7.03 24.83
C GLY A 101 -10.06 7.73 24.71
N GLU A 102 -9.03 6.99 24.35
CA GLU A 102 -7.71 7.57 24.12
C GLU A 102 -7.70 8.35 22.80
N ALA A 103 -7.28 9.60 22.84
CA ALA A 103 -6.95 10.37 21.65
C ALA A 103 -5.48 10.13 21.28
N ARG A 104 -5.20 9.85 20.01
CA ARG A 104 -3.85 9.66 19.47
C ARG A 104 -3.65 10.52 18.23
N ALA A 105 -2.41 10.97 18.04
CA ALA A 105 -1.96 11.55 16.79
C ALA A 105 -0.65 10.88 16.40
N VAL A 106 -0.57 10.38 15.16
CA VAL A 106 0.61 9.68 14.64
C VAL A 106 1.11 10.41 13.41
N LEU A 107 2.42 10.63 13.37
CA LEU A 107 3.14 11.18 12.23
C LEU A 107 4.41 10.37 12.03
N ASP A 108 4.56 9.70 10.90
CA ASP A 108 5.83 9.05 10.56
C ASP A 108 6.20 9.20 9.09
N PHE A 109 7.50 9.14 8.82
CA PHE A 109 8.07 9.27 7.49
C PHE A 109 9.35 8.44 7.36
N ASP A 110 9.66 8.02 6.14
CA ASP A 110 10.93 7.45 5.74
C ASP A 110 11.64 8.35 4.73
N PHE A 111 12.76 7.86 4.16
CA PHE A 111 13.53 8.60 3.17
C PHE A 111 13.48 7.94 1.78
N PHE A 112 12.52 7.09 1.53
CA PHE A 112 12.38 6.38 0.28
C PHE A 112 11.53 7.17 -0.72
N GLY A 113 12.16 7.96 -1.59
CA GLY A 113 11.48 8.71 -2.66
C GLY A 113 10.73 7.77 -3.61
N VAL A 114 9.53 8.17 -4.00
CA VAL A 114 8.65 7.46 -4.96
C VAL A 114 8.00 8.43 -5.92
N GLY A 115 7.41 7.94 -7.01
CA GLY A 115 6.82 8.79 -8.05
C GLY A 115 7.88 9.66 -8.72
N VAL A 116 7.68 10.97 -8.77
CA VAL A 116 8.64 11.94 -9.35
C VAL A 116 9.96 12.03 -8.57
N ASP A 117 9.97 11.57 -7.32
CA ASP A 117 11.14 11.58 -6.44
C ASP A 117 11.80 10.18 -6.36
N ALA A 118 11.43 9.24 -7.22
CA ALA A 118 12.06 7.92 -7.28
C ALA A 118 13.58 8.06 -7.39
N GLY A 119 14.32 7.13 -6.79
CA GLY A 119 15.79 7.20 -6.75
C GLY A 119 16.37 8.10 -5.66
N GLN A 120 15.65 9.12 -5.21
CA GLN A 120 16.15 10.11 -4.25
C GLN A 120 16.01 9.66 -2.79
N THR A 121 16.87 10.23 -1.93
CA THR A 121 16.80 10.08 -0.47
C THR A 121 16.15 11.34 0.12
N ILE A 122 14.82 11.36 0.17
CA ILE A 122 14.03 12.51 0.64
C ILE A 122 12.97 12.07 1.65
N PRO A 123 12.55 12.93 2.59
CA PRO A 123 11.46 12.62 3.51
C PRO A 123 10.16 12.33 2.76
N ARG A 124 9.57 11.16 3.02
CA ARG A 124 8.28 10.75 2.49
C ARG A 124 7.32 10.45 3.62
N LEU A 125 6.17 11.13 3.63
CA LEU A 125 5.12 10.89 4.61
C LEU A 125 4.53 9.48 4.44
N ARG A 126 4.52 8.69 5.52
CA ARG A 126 3.91 7.37 5.56
C ARG A 126 2.55 7.41 6.24
N ASN A 127 2.52 7.82 7.49
CA ASN A 127 1.31 7.96 8.26
C ASN A 127 1.19 9.39 8.80
N ALA A 128 -0.03 9.93 8.74
CA ALA A 128 -0.40 11.21 9.36
C ALA A 128 -1.89 11.13 9.69
N TYR A 129 -2.23 10.74 10.91
CA TYR A 129 -3.62 10.55 11.30
C TYR A 129 -3.86 10.86 12.78
N ILE A 130 -5.13 11.10 13.09
CA ILE A 130 -5.66 11.20 14.44
C ILE A 130 -6.64 10.06 14.69
N GLU A 131 -6.64 9.54 15.92
CA GLU A 131 -7.61 8.55 16.41
C GLU A 131 -8.32 9.07 17.64
N LEU A 132 -9.60 8.77 17.78
CA LEU A 132 -10.38 8.99 18.98
C LEU A 132 -11.37 7.83 19.18
N GLY A 133 -11.09 7.00 20.17
CA GLY A 133 -11.88 5.81 20.45
C GLY A 133 -11.94 4.84 19.26
N GLN A 134 -13.09 4.79 18.59
CA GLN A 134 -13.32 3.90 17.44
C GLN A 134 -13.06 4.55 16.08
N PHE A 135 -12.72 5.84 16.03
CA PHE A 135 -12.61 6.60 14.80
C PHE A 135 -11.17 6.99 14.51
N LEU A 136 -10.80 6.89 13.23
CA LEU A 136 -9.53 7.39 12.68
C LEU A 136 -9.81 8.33 11.52
N MET A 137 -9.04 9.41 11.42
CA MET A 137 -9.06 10.33 10.29
C MET A 137 -7.63 10.71 9.90
N GLY A 138 -7.31 10.58 8.63
CA GLY A 138 -6.00 10.92 8.06
C GLY A 138 -5.41 9.84 7.20
N GLN A 139 -4.11 9.94 6.89
CA GLN A 139 -3.38 8.97 6.09
C GLN A 139 -2.89 7.81 6.96
N ALA A 140 -3.41 6.63 6.70
CA ALA A 140 -3.07 5.40 7.40
C ALA A 140 -3.15 4.19 6.45
N VAL A 141 -2.80 3.02 6.94
CA VAL A 141 -2.97 1.74 6.23
C VAL A 141 -4.45 1.54 5.89
N SER A 142 -4.76 1.21 4.65
CA SER A 142 -6.12 0.87 4.21
C SER A 142 -6.66 -0.36 4.95
N PRO A 143 -7.94 -0.43 5.32
CA PRO A 143 -8.56 -1.69 5.78
C PRO A 143 -8.47 -2.83 4.75
N PHE A 144 -8.33 -2.55 3.48
CA PHE A 144 -8.14 -3.58 2.46
C PHE A 144 -6.79 -4.31 2.59
N MET A 145 -5.78 -3.66 3.19
CA MET A 145 -4.45 -4.20 3.47
C MET A 145 -4.39 -4.93 4.81
N ASP A 146 -3.65 -6.03 4.89
CA ASP A 146 -3.23 -6.67 6.14
C ASP A 146 -1.72 -6.48 6.35
N LEU A 147 -1.35 -5.61 7.28
CA LEU A 147 0.07 -5.34 7.55
C LEU A 147 0.76 -6.50 8.30
N ASP A 148 -0.01 -7.32 9.03
CA ASP A 148 0.53 -8.40 9.85
C ASP A 148 1.12 -9.55 9.00
N ILE A 149 0.75 -9.66 7.71
CA ILE A 149 1.32 -10.67 6.80
C ILE A 149 2.66 -10.27 6.20
N PHE A 150 3.15 -9.04 6.44
CA PHE A 150 4.45 -8.60 5.94
C PHE A 150 5.56 -9.45 6.58
N PRO A 151 6.42 -10.15 5.79
CA PRO A 151 7.43 -11.03 6.33
C PRO A 151 8.58 -10.28 7.01
N ASN A 152 9.42 -10.99 7.77
CA ASN A 152 10.60 -10.41 8.39
C ASN A 152 11.77 -10.38 7.39
N GLU A 153 11.78 -9.38 6.51
CA GLU A 153 12.69 -9.23 5.38
C GLU A 153 13.51 -7.94 5.44
N LEU A 154 14.52 -7.86 4.57
CA LEU A 154 15.38 -6.68 4.41
C LEU A 154 14.94 -5.80 3.25
N ASP A 155 14.26 -6.35 2.24
CA ASP A 155 13.77 -5.56 1.13
C ASP A 155 12.77 -4.49 1.62
N TYR A 156 12.86 -3.32 1.01
CA TYR A 156 11.98 -2.21 1.37
C TYR A 156 10.55 -2.38 0.86
N TRP A 157 10.41 -2.95 -0.35
CA TRP A 157 9.11 -3.02 -1.02
C TRP A 157 8.28 -4.20 -0.55
N GLY A 158 8.92 -5.39 -0.48
CA GLY A 158 8.29 -6.61 -0.01
C GLY A 158 7.47 -7.35 -1.06
N PRO A 159 6.61 -8.28 -0.62
CA PRO A 159 5.89 -9.18 -1.50
C PRO A 159 5.04 -8.45 -2.53
N ASN A 160 5.31 -8.64 -3.81
CA ASN A 160 4.65 -7.94 -4.92
C ASN A 160 3.15 -8.24 -5.05
N GLY A 161 2.71 -9.46 -4.72
CA GLY A 161 1.30 -9.88 -4.75
C GLY A 161 0.48 -9.50 -3.51
N MET A 162 1.06 -8.77 -2.58
CA MET A 162 0.40 -8.28 -1.38
C MET A 162 -0.45 -7.05 -1.69
N VAL A 163 -1.59 -6.90 -1.03
CA VAL A 163 -2.25 -5.58 -0.93
C VAL A 163 -1.42 -4.71 0.02
N PHE A 164 -0.94 -3.57 -0.48
CA PHE A 164 -0.12 -2.66 0.30
C PHE A 164 -0.38 -1.20 -0.07
N PHE A 165 -1.27 -0.54 0.66
CA PHE A 165 -1.64 0.84 0.37
C PHE A 165 -1.91 1.65 1.64
N ARG A 166 -1.41 2.89 1.67
CA ARG A 166 -1.76 3.90 2.67
C ARG A 166 -2.53 4.99 1.99
N ASN A 167 -3.70 5.31 2.57
CA ASN A 167 -4.59 6.29 1.99
C ASN A 167 -5.12 7.27 3.03
N VAL A 168 -5.51 8.45 2.60
CA VAL A 168 -6.27 9.38 3.42
C VAL A 168 -7.69 8.83 3.55
N GLN A 169 -8.14 8.68 4.79
CA GLN A 169 -9.39 7.96 5.07
C GLN A 169 -10.11 8.49 6.32
N PHE A 170 -11.38 8.23 6.39
CA PHE A 170 -12.16 8.20 7.61
C PHE A 170 -12.53 6.75 7.90
N ARG A 171 -12.10 6.22 9.06
CA ARG A 171 -12.31 4.83 9.46
C ARG A 171 -13.11 4.76 10.74
N TRP A 172 -14.03 3.80 10.78
CA TRP A 172 -14.74 3.38 11.97
C TRP A 172 -14.45 1.92 12.29
N THR A 173 -14.02 1.65 13.52
CA THR A 173 -13.65 0.32 14.02
C THR A 173 -14.57 -0.06 15.19
N PRO A 174 -15.81 -0.52 14.94
CA PRO A 174 -16.80 -0.83 15.97
C PRO A 174 -16.43 -2.02 16.84
N ILE A 175 -15.63 -2.96 16.32
CA ILE A 175 -15.12 -4.11 17.08
C ILE A 175 -13.58 -3.99 17.13
N GLN A 176 -13.05 -3.97 18.36
CA GLN A 176 -11.64 -3.84 18.64
C GLN A 176 -11.17 -4.95 19.59
N GLY A 177 -9.92 -5.37 19.50
CA GLY A 177 -9.32 -6.43 20.30
C GLY A 177 -8.88 -7.60 19.44
N ASP A 178 -9.10 -8.82 19.90
CA ASP A 178 -8.72 -10.02 19.15
C ASP A 178 -9.47 -10.15 17.83
N ASN A 179 -10.77 -9.90 17.87
CA ASN A 179 -11.59 -9.70 16.66
C ASN A 179 -11.65 -8.21 16.34
N VAL A 180 -11.52 -7.88 15.07
CA VAL A 180 -11.55 -6.50 14.58
C VAL A 180 -12.51 -6.39 13.40
N LEU A 181 -13.42 -5.40 13.45
CA LEU A 181 -14.25 -5.03 12.31
C LEU A 181 -13.96 -3.58 11.97
N GLU A 182 -13.67 -3.30 10.70
CA GLU A 182 -13.32 -1.99 10.19
C GLU A 182 -14.13 -1.63 8.96
N PHE A 183 -14.48 -0.36 8.85
CA PHE A 183 -15.08 0.25 7.67
C PHE A 183 -14.37 1.57 7.39
N ALA A 184 -14.04 1.86 6.14
CA ALA A 184 -13.45 3.14 5.78
C ALA A 184 -14.02 3.72 4.50
N LEU A 185 -14.05 5.05 4.47
CA LEU A 185 -14.16 5.86 3.27
C LEU A 185 -12.77 6.41 2.97
N GLU A 186 -12.24 6.07 1.80
CA GLU A 186 -10.86 6.37 1.41
C GLU A 186 -10.83 7.37 0.26
N ARG A 187 -9.76 8.17 0.18
CA ARG A 187 -9.56 9.09 -0.94
C ARG A 187 -9.49 8.28 -2.24
N PRO A 188 -10.37 8.53 -3.21
CA PRO A 188 -10.35 7.83 -4.48
C PRO A 188 -9.14 8.24 -5.31
N GLY A 189 -8.73 7.37 -6.20
CA GLY A 189 -7.65 7.59 -7.16
C GLY A 189 -7.48 6.35 -8.02
N ALA A 190 -7.32 6.53 -9.33
CA ALA A 190 -7.09 5.44 -10.27
C ALA A 190 -6.06 5.88 -11.31
N SER A 191 -5.41 4.90 -11.92
CA SER A 191 -4.51 5.08 -13.04
C SER A 191 -5.02 4.30 -14.25
N GLY A 192 -4.72 4.80 -15.46
CA GLY A 192 -5.09 4.17 -16.73
C GLY A 192 -3.89 4.06 -17.64
N ASP A 193 -3.91 3.04 -18.49
CA ASP A 193 -2.94 2.81 -19.56
C ASP A 193 -3.64 3.01 -20.90
N GLN A 194 -3.16 4.00 -21.68
CA GLN A 194 -3.65 4.25 -23.05
C GLN A 194 -3.03 3.30 -24.08
N GLY A 195 -2.09 2.46 -23.66
CA GLY A 195 -1.50 1.38 -24.42
C GLY A 195 -1.01 1.78 -25.80
N SER A 196 -1.42 1.04 -26.82
CA SER A 196 -1.06 1.27 -28.23
C SER A 196 -1.66 2.55 -28.81
N TYR A 197 -2.53 3.23 -28.08
CA TYR A 197 -3.27 4.43 -28.51
C TYR A 197 -2.82 5.71 -27.79
N ALA A 198 -1.75 5.65 -26.98
CA ALA A 198 -1.30 6.77 -26.14
C ALA A 198 -1.04 8.09 -26.91
N ASP A 199 -0.62 8.01 -28.17
CA ASP A 199 -0.35 9.17 -29.02
C ASP A 199 -1.55 9.62 -29.88
N ARG A 200 -2.73 9.03 -29.68
CA ARG A 200 -3.93 9.36 -30.40
C ARG A 200 -4.52 10.68 -29.90
N ILE A 201 -4.83 11.58 -30.87
CA ILE A 201 -5.40 12.89 -30.56
C ILE A 201 -6.75 12.80 -29.83
N GLU A 202 -7.50 11.73 -30.06
CA GLU A 202 -8.79 11.46 -29.44
C GLU A 202 -8.66 11.34 -27.90
N LEU A 203 -7.51 10.87 -27.37
CA LEU A 203 -7.29 10.63 -25.95
C LEU A 203 -6.71 11.83 -25.20
N THR A 204 -6.42 12.95 -25.91
CA THR A 204 -5.70 14.10 -25.31
C THR A 204 -6.51 14.79 -24.21
N ASP A 205 -7.83 14.82 -24.31
CA ASP A 205 -8.72 15.54 -23.40
C ASP A 205 -9.50 14.60 -22.47
N VAL A 206 -9.10 13.32 -22.38
CA VAL A 206 -9.70 12.34 -21.46
C VAL A 206 -9.04 12.44 -20.09
N LEU A 207 -9.80 12.81 -19.07
CA LEU A 207 -9.30 13.09 -17.73
C LEU A 207 -10.04 12.30 -16.65
N ALA A 208 -9.31 11.76 -15.69
CA ALA A 208 -9.89 11.07 -14.54
C ALA A 208 -10.72 12.00 -13.66
N ARG A 209 -11.87 11.53 -13.19
CA ARG A 209 -12.74 12.20 -12.24
C ARG A 209 -13.11 11.27 -11.08
N PHE A 210 -13.11 11.77 -9.85
CA PHE A 210 -13.35 10.99 -8.64
C PHE A 210 -14.55 11.53 -7.86
N PRO A 211 -15.80 11.16 -8.24
CA PRO A 211 -17.03 11.76 -7.69
C PRO A 211 -17.42 11.24 -6.32
N VAL A 212 -16.94 10.06 -5.91
CA VAL A 212 -17.24 9.41 -4.62
C VAL A 212 -15.98 8.80 -4.02
N PRO A 213 -15.90 8.66 -2.69
CA PRO A 213 -14.78 7.95 -2.06
C PRO A 213 -14.82 6.45 -2.38
N ASP A 214 -13.65 5.80 -2.30
CA ASP A 214 -13.56 4.35 -2.26
C ASP A 214 -14.08 3.85 -0.89
N PHE A 215 -14.76 2.70 -0.87
CA PHE A 215 -15.23 2.07 0.35
C PHE A 215 -14.48 0.77 0.60
N SER A 216 -13.91 0.63 1.80
CA SER A 216 -13.27 -0.62 2.23
C SER A 216 -13.83 -1.11 3.56
N ALA A 217 -13.83 -2.43 3.73
CA ALA A 217 -14.23 -3.09 4.95
C ALA A 217 -13.36 -4.31 5.22
N ALA A 218 -13.13 -4.63 6.50
CA ALA A 218 -12.38 -5.81 6.89
C ALA A 218 -12.88 -6.42 8.20
N TYR A 219 -12.84 -7.75 8.27
CA TYR A 219 -13.07 -8.49 9.50
C TYR A 219 -11.92 -9.44 9.77
N LYS A 220 -11.29 -9.29 10.95
CA LYS A 220 -10.27 -10.19 11.49
C LYS A 220 -10.90 -11.05 12.58
N TRP A 221 -10.85 -12.36 12.40
CA TRP A 221 -11.18 -13.36 13.39
C TRP A 221 -9.90 -13.85 14.05
N GLY A 222 -9.60 -13.33 15.23
CA GLY A 222 -8.33 -13.52 15.94
C GLY A 222 -8.52 -14.12 17.34
N GLY A 223 -7.46 -14.01 18.18
CA GLY A 223 -7.48 -14.53 19.55
C GLY A 223 -7.27 -16.05 19.64
N HIS A 224 -6.85 -16.71 18.58
CA HIS A 224 -6.63 -18.15 18.53
C HIS A 224 -5.15 -18.49 18.71
N ASP A 225 -4.89 -19.63 19.36
CA ASP A 225 -3.51 -20.12 19.54
C ASP A 225 -2.79 -20.37 18.21
N TRP A 226 -3.55 -20.75 17.17
CA TRP A 226 -3.03 -20.98 15.84
C TRP A 226 -2.77 -19.70 15.04
N GLY A 227 -3.34 -18.54 15.44
CA GLY A 227 -3.22 -17.28 14.71
C GLY A 227 -4.56 -16.60 14.45
N TYR A 228 -4.79 -16.11 13.24
CA TYR A 228 -6.02 -15.43 12.83
C TYR A 228 -6.36 -15.70 11.35
N LEU A 229 -7.61 -15.41 11.00
CA LEU A 229 -8.08 -15.28 9.62
C LEU A 229 -8.66 -13.88 9.43
N ARG A 230 -8.33 -13.21 8.32
CA ARG A 230 -8.84 -11.89 7.98
C ARG A 230 -9.37 -11.87 6.55
N LEU A 231 -10.60 -11.40 6.38
CA LEU A 231 -11.22 -11.10 5.09
C LEU A 231 -11.42 -9.60 4.97
N ALA A 232 -10.94 -9.03 3.87
CA ALA A 232 -11.14 -7.63 3.54
C ALA A 232 -11.73 -7.50 2.13
N GLY A 233 -12.48 -6.42 1.92
CA GLY A 233 -13.06 -6.09 0.63
C GLY A 233 -12.96 -4.59 0.35
N ILE A 234 -12.98 -4.24 -0.93
CA ILE A 234 -13.00 -2.86 -1.42
C ILE A 234 -14.00 -2.72 -2.56
N LEU A 235 -14.63 -1.55 -2.66
CA LEU A 235 -15.51 -1.15 -3.74
C LEU A 235 -15.15 0.27 -4.16
N ARG A 236 -15.00 0.48 -5.48
CA ARG A 236 -14.54 1.73 -6.09
C ARG A 236 -15.45 2.12 -7.24
N TYR A 237 -15.59 3.43 -7.46
CA TYR A 237 -16.22 3.96 -8.67
C TYR A 237 -15.19 4.82 -9.41
N ILE A 238 -14.67 4.28 -10.50
CA ILE A 238 -13.65 4.89 -11.33
C ILE A 238 -14.36 5.55 -12.51
N LYS A 239 -14.08 6.82 -12.76
CA LYS A 239 -14.71 7.58 -13.83
C LYS A 239 -13.69 8.43 -14.56
N TRP A 240 -13.93 8.64 -15.85
CA TRP A 240 -13.22 9.62 -16.67
C TRP A 240 -14.20 10.39 -17.53
N ASP A 241 -13.89 11.65 -17.78
CA ASP A 241 -14.66 12.55 -18.61
C ASP A 241 -13.86 12.88 -19.87
N ASP A 242 -14.54 12.99 -21.01
CA ASP A 242 -14.01 13.55 -22.24
C ASP A 242 -14.36 15.04 -22.28
N LEU A 243 -13.35 15.90 -22.32
CA LEU A 243 -13.50 17.35 -22.39
C LEU A 243 -13.27 17.89 -23.80
N GLY A 244 -13.04 17.01 -24.79
CA GLY A 244 -12.84 17.33 -26.18
C GLY A 244 -14.09 17.91 -26.82
N ASN A 245 -13.91 18.57 -27.98
CA ASN A 245 -15.00 19.08 -28.82
C ASN A 245 -15.15 18.23 -30.11
N GLN A 246 -14.69 17.00 -30.08
CA GLN A 246 -14.72 16.06 -31.17
C GLN A 246 -16.15 15.48 -31.37
N PRO A 247 -16.48 14.86 -32.50
CA PRO A 247 -17.78 14.24 -32.71
C PRO A 247 -17.99 12.93 -31.93
N PHE A 248 -16.95 12.37 -31.32
CA PHE A 248 -16.98 11.18 -30.46
C PHE A 248 -16.97 11.59 -28.99
N ASP A 249 -17.44 10.69 -28.08
CA ASP A 249 -17.43 10.86 -26.65
C ASP A 249 -16.75 9.63 -26.02
N LEU A 250 -15.56 9.85 -25.41
CA LEU A 250 -14.77 8.82 -24.75
C LEU A 250 -14.98 8.79 -23.25
N ALA A 251 -15.93 9.58 -22.73
CA ALA A 251 -16.28 9.51 -21.32
C ALA A 251 -16.78 8.12 -20.93
N GLY A 252 -16.42 7.69 -19.73
CA GLY A 252 -16.80 6.37 -19.25
C GLY A 252 -16.62 6.20 -17.75
N ASP A 253 -16.96 5.02 -17.28
CA ASP A 253 -16.80 4.62 -15.90
C ASP A 253 -16.62 3.11 -15.75
N ALA A 254 -16.04 2.72 -14.63
CA ALA A 254 -15.89 1.32 -14.22
C ALA A 254 -16.12 1.17 -12.71
N VAL A 255 -16.61 0.01 -12.32
CA VAL A 255 -16.67 -0.38 -10.92
C VAL A 255 -15.46 -1.24 -10.61
N GLY A 256 -14.57 -0.71 -9.76
CA GLY A 256 -13.47 -1.51 -9.21
C GLY A 256 -13.92 -2.23 -7.94
N TRP A 257 -13.48 -3.47 -7.76
CA TRP A 257 -13.76 -4.25 -6.56
C TRP A 257 -12.66 -5.27 -6.29
N GLY A 258 -12.50 -5.65 -5.01
CA GLY A 258 -11.53 -6.69 -4.66
C GLY A 258 -11.84 -7.35 -3.33
N LEU A 259 -11.35 -8.58 -3.19
CA LEU A 259 -11.37 -9.37 -1.96
C LEU A 259 -9.95 -9.80 -1.62
N ASN A 260 -9.58 -9.69 -0.34
CA ASN A 260 -8.28 -10.09 0.19
C ASN A 260 -8.48 -10.99 1.41
N LEU A 261 -8.05 -12.24 1.30
CA LEU A 261 -8.03 -13.21 2.39
C LEU A 261 -6.59 -13.36 2.89
N SER A 262 -6.37 -13.14 4.18
CA SER A 262 -5.03 -13.19 4.78
C SER A 262 -5.03 -13.91 6.12
N SER A 263 -3.87 -14.44 6.51
CA SER A 263 -3.70 -15.18 7.75
C SER A 263 -2.23 -15.25 8.18
N ASN A 264 -2.00 -15.16 9.48
CA ASN A 264 -0.76 -15.61 10.11
C ASN A 264 -1.06 -16.91 10.87
N VAL A 265 -0.49 -18.02 10.41
CA VAL A 265 -0.64 -19.33 11.04
C VAL A 265 0.62 -19.67 11.83
N LYS A 266 0.51 -19.76 13.14
CA LYS A 266 1.60 -20.23 14.00
C LYS A 266 1.79 -21.74 13.81
N THR A 267 2.95 -22.14 13.36
CA THR A 267 3.29 -23.58 13.21
C THR A 267 3.75 -24.19 14.53
N ASP A 268 4.38 -23.36 15.36
CA ASP A 268 4.79 -23.61 16.74
C ASP A 268 5.10 -22.26 17.45
N SER A 269 5.76 -22.31 18.61
CA SER A 269 6.14 -21.09 19.36
C SER A 269 7.19 -20.21 18.66
N LYS A 270 7.81 -20.68 17.57
CA LYS A 270 8.95 -20.05 16.90
C LYS A 270 8.76 -19.88 15.40
N GLY A 271 7.69 -20.41 14.82
CA GLY A 271 7.41 -20.38 13.39
C GLY A 271 6.06 -19.75 13.09
N VAL A 272 6.02 -18.91 12.03
CA VAL A 272 4.80 -18.29 11.54
C VAL A 272 4.76 -18.40 10.01
N LEU A 273 3.68 -18.97 9.50
CA LEU A 273 3.36 -18.98 8.08
C LEU A 273 2.45 -17.77 7.79
N ARG A 274 2.87 -16.90 6.87
CA ARG A 274 2.18 -15.70 6.43
C ARG A 274 1.58 -15.92 5.07
N LEU A 275 0.28 -15.83 4.96
CA LEU A 275 -0.47 -16.18 3.76
C LEU A 275 -1.41 -15.04 3.36
N ALA A 276 -1.48 -14.76 2.07
CA ALA A 276 -2.57 -13.98 1.50
C ALA A 276 -2.91 -14.46 0.09
N ALA A 277 -4.18 -14.30 -0.25
CA ALA A 277 -4.69 -14.43 -1.61
C ALA A 277 -5.67 -13.28 -1.86
N MET A 278 -5.45 -12.56 -2.95
CA MET A 278 -6.26 -11.43 -3.37
C MET A 278 -6.73 -11.67 -4.81
N TYR A 279 -7.97 -11.28 -5.09
CA TYR A 279 -8.53 -11.14 -6.43
C TYR A 279 -9.42 -9.91 -6.51
N GLY A 280 -9.39 -9.23 -7.65
CA GLY A 280 -10.23 -8.07 -7.91
C GLY A 280 -10.10 -7.56 -9.34
N GLU A 281 -10.79 -6.47 -9.62
CA GLU A 281 -10.77 -5.77 -10.90
C GLU A 281 -10.69 -4.26 -10.64
N GLY A 282 -9.81 -3.54 -11.32
CA GLY A 282 -9.61 -2.11 -11.13
C GLY A 282 -9.15 -1.73 -9.73
N VAL A 283 -8.28 -2.52 -9.11
CA VAL A 283 -7.75 -2.34 -7.75
C VAL A 283 -6.23 -2.42 -7.68
N GLU A 284 -5.55 -2.33 -8.80
CA GLU A 284 -4.10 -2.42 -8.93
C GLU A 284 -3.38 -1.34 -8.13
N ASN A 285 -3.95 -0.14 -8.00
CA ASN A 285 -3.41 0.93 -7.16
C ASN A 285 -3.34 0.57 -5.67
N TYR A 286 -4.08 -0.44 -5.23
CA TYR A 286 -4.01 -0.97 -3.86
C TYR A 286 -3.00 -2.10 -3.70
N MET A 287 -2.48 -2.64 -4.81
CA MET A 287 -1.44 -3.67 -4.80
C MET A 287 -0.07 -3.07 -4.52
N ASN A 288 0.80 -3.87 -3.96
CA ASN A 288 2.17 -3.45 -3.65
C ASN A 288 2.99 -3.13 -4.91
N ASP A 289 2.79 -3.91 -5.99
CA ASP A 289 3.57 -3.75 -7.21
C ASP A 289 2.74 -4.04 -8.47
N ALA A 290 1.77 -3.15 -8.79
CA ALA A 290 0.99 -3.20 -10.02
C ALA A 290 1.01 -1.84 -10.73
N PRO A 291 0.88 -1.81 -12.08
CA PRO A 291 1.04 -0.57 -12.83
C PRO A 291 -0.24 0.30 -12.89
N VAL A 292 -1.39 -0.24 -13.29
CA VAL A 292 -2.59 0.55 -13.63
C VAL A 292 -3.88 -0.21 -13.36
N ASP A 293 -4.96 0.51 -13.01
CA ASP A 293 -6.30 -0.04 -12.74
C ASP A 293 -7.14 -0.25 -14.00
N ILE A 294 -6.96 0.63 -15.00
CA ILE A 294 -7.79 0.69 -16.22
C ILE A 294 -6.90 0.47 -17.43
N GLY A 295 -7.23 -0.52 -18.23
CA GLY A 295 -6.70 -0.73 -19.57
C GLY A 295 -7.58 -0.09 -20.63
N ILE A 296 -7.12 -0.11 -21.89
CA ILE A 296 -7.85 0.41 -23.05
C ILE A 296 -8.15 -0.73 -24.01
N GLU A 297 -9.33 -0.67 -24.63
CA GLU A 297 -9.73 -1.54 -25.73
C GLU A 297 -10.18 -0.71 -26.93
N ASP A 298 -9.99 -1.23 -28.14
CA ASP A 298 -10.60 -0.63 -29.31
C ASP A 298 -12.09 -0.99 -29.44
N ASN A 299 -12.87 -0.05 -29.95
CA ASN A 299 -14.28 -0.21 -30.24
C ASN A 299 -14.61 0.42 -31.61
N PHE A 300 -13.76 0.14 -32.60
CA PHE A 300 -13.88 0.76 -33.96
C PHE A 300 -15.18 0.45 -34.69
N SER A 301 -16.00 -0.44 -34.16
CA SER A 301 -17.36 -0.67 -34.64
C SER A 301 -18.31 0.49 -34.28
N ASP A 302 -18.01 1.29 -33.26
CA ASP A 302 -18.74 2.49 -32.87
C ASP A 302 -17.89 3.75 -33.13
N PRO A 303 -18.15 4.50 -34.21
CA PRO A 303 -17.40 5.71 -34.51
C PRO A 303 -17.60 6.85 -33.49
N LEU A 304 -18.63 6.77 -32.65
CA LEU A 304 -18.88 7.77 -31.59
C LEU A 304 -18.14 7.46 -30.32
N GLN A 305 -17.73 6.19 -30.11
CA GLN A 305 -16.93 5.74 -28.98
C GLN A 305 -15.87 4.74 -29.45
N PRO A 306 -14.84 5.17 -30.20
CA PRO A 306 -13.87 4.27 -30.82
C PRO A 306 -12.91 3.59 -29.83
N PHE A 307 -12.85 4.05 -28.57
CA PHE A 307 -12.07 3.46 -27.49
C PHE A 307 -12.90 3.36 -26.23
N VAL A 308 -12.70 2.30 -25.45
CA VAL A 308 -13.32 2.09 -24.14
C VAL A 308 -12.26 1.77 -23.10
N GLY A 309 -12.45 2.26 -21.87
CA GLY A 309 -11.64 1.87 -20.73
C GLY A 309 -12.27 0.65 -20.05
N THR A 310 -11.44 -0.30 -19.63
CA THR A 310 -11.86 -1.50 -18.91
C THR A 310 -11.08 -1.67 -17.62
N ALA A 311 -11.78 -2.04 -16.53
CA ALA A 311 -11.13 -2.39 -15.28
C ALA A 311 -10.36 -3.70 -15.45
N LEU A 312 -9.06 -3.69 -15.12
CA LEU A 312 -8.21 -4.86 -15.31
C LEU A 312 -8.43 -5.87 -14.16
N PRO A 313 -8.60 -7.16 -14.45
CA PRO A 313 -8.57 -8.19 -13.43
C PRO A 313 -7.15 -8.40 -12.90
N VAL A 314 -7.01 -8.51 -11.58
CA VAL A 314 -5.73 -8.75 -10.92
C VAL A 314 -5.87 -9.79 -9.81
N TYR A 315 -4.88 -10.65 -9.67
CA TYR A 315 -4.75 -11.53 -8.52
C TYR A 315 -3.34 -11.52 -7.94
N GLY A 316 -3.26 -11.66 -6.62
CA GLY A 316 -2.02 -11.68 -5.88
C GLY A 316 -1.97 -12.85 -4.90
N LEU A 317 -0.80 -13.47 -4.77
CA LEU A 317 -0.54 -14.55 -3.83
C LEU A 317 0.70 -14.24 -2.99
N VAL A 318 0.64 -14.58 -1.70
CA VAL A 318 1.74 -14.39 -0.74
C VAL A 318 1.84 -15.64 0.12
N ALA A 319 3.06 -16.20 0.24
CA ALA A 319 3.34 -17.34 1.11
C ALA A 319 4.79 -17.22 1.65
N PHE A 320 4.92 -16.85 2.92
CA PHE A 320 6.21 -16.72 3.59
C PHE A 320 6.22 -17.47 4.91
N TYR A 321 7.38 -18.00 5.27
CA TYR A 321 7.60 -18.64 6.55
C TYR A 321 8.73 -17.96 7.31
N ASP A 322 8.36 -17.36 8.46
CA ASP A 322 9.30 -16.77 9.40
C ASP A 322 9.65 -17.79 10.49
N ARG A 323 10.94 -17.96 10.76
CA ARG A 323 11.45 -18.85 11.80
C ARG A 323 12.36 -18.10 12.76
N THR A 324 12.06 -18.14 14.06
CA THR A 324 12.94 -17.69 15.13
C THR A 324 13.72 -18.90 15.66
N TRP A 325 15.01 -18.97 15.38
CA TRP A 325 15.86 -20.07 15.82
C TRP A 325 16.27 -19.93 17.29
N SER A 326 16.62 -18.69 17.68
CA SER A 326 17.00 -18.31 19.02
C SER A 326 16.74 -16.81 19.25
N GLU A 327 17.06 -16.28 20.42
CA GLU A 327 17.01 -14.82 20.69
C GLU A 327 17.89 -13.99 19.76
N LYS A 328 18.91 -14.62 19.14
CA LYS A 328 19.89 -13.94 18.29
C LYS A 328 19.74 -14.25 16.81
N TRP A 329 18.91 -15.19 16.39
CA TRP A 329 18.83 -15.62 15.01
C TRP A 329 17.41 -15.87 14.56
N SER A 330 17.09 -15.32 13.40
CA SER A 330 15.87 -15.65 12.66
C SER A 330 16.16 -15.81 11.16
N SER A 331 15.23 -16.41 10.45
CA SER A 331 15.26 -16.50 9.00
C SER A 331 13.84 -16.43 8.45
N THR A 332 13.75 -15.98 7.21
CA THR A 332 12.53 -15.96 6.41
C THR A 332 12.81 -16.62 5.08
N ILE A 333 11.85 -17.40 4.59
CA ILE A 333 11.82 -17.91 3.22
C ILE A 333 10.40 -17.79 2.70
N GLY A 334 10.25 -17.39 1.44
CA GLY A 334 8.93 -17.37 0.83
C GLY A 334 8.90 -16.86 -0.59
N TRP A 335 7.67 -16.76 -1.07
CA TRP A 335 7.36 -16.42 -2.44
C TRP A 335 6.06 -15.63 -2.51
N SER A 336 5.98 -14.75 -3.51
CA SER A 336 4.81 -13.96 -3.84
C SER A 336 4.71 -13.79 -5.34
N MET A 337 3.49 -13.61 -5.83
CA MET A 337 3.25 -13.33 -7.23
C MET A 337 2.05 -12.41 -7.40
N ILE A 338 2.08 -11.61 -8.47
CA ILE A 338 0.96 -10.83 -8.98
C ILE A 338 0.80 -11.11 -10.47
N SER A 339 -0.44 -11.17 -10.94
CA SER A 339 -0.76 -11.28 -12.35
C SER A 339 -1.96 -10.42 -12.69
N ILE A 340 -1.90 -9.79 -13.86
CA ILE A 340 -2.92 -8.91 -14.41
C ILE A 340 -3.44 -9.54 -15.68
N ASP A 341 -4.76 -9.55 -15.86
CA ASP A 341 -5.37 -9.91 -17.14
C ASP A 341 -5.48 -8.63 -17.97
N ASN A 342 -4.54 -8.48 -18.91
CA ASN A 342 -4.37 -7.27 -19.70
C ASN A 342 -5.50 -7.10 -20.73
N SER A 343 -5.86 -5.86 -21.04
CA SER A 343 -6.78 -5.56 -22.14
C SER A 343 -6.06 -5.56 -23.51
N ASP A 344 -6.78 -5.87 -24.57
CA ASP A 344 -6.22 -6.06 -25.91
C ASP A 344 -5.54 -4.80 -26.50
N GLY A 345 -5.92 -3.61 -26.04
CA GLY A 345 -5.32 -2.36 -26.46
C GLY A 345 -4.00 -2.00 -25.80
N GLN A 346 -3.58 -2.72 -24.76
CA GLN A 346 -2.30 -2.49 -24.10
C GLN A 346 -1.12 -2.90 -25.01
N LEU A 347 0.05 -2.31 -24.76
CA LEU A 347 1.27 -2.69 -25.48
C LEU A 347 1.68 -4.12 -25.16
N SER A 348 2.29 -4.82 -26.12
CA SER A 348 2.86 -6.15 -25.88
C SER A 348 3.94 -6.16 -24.78
N THR A 349 4.56 -5.03 -24.50
CA THR A 349 5.54 -4.82 -23.43
C THR A 349 4.90 -4.44 -22.09
N ALA A 350 3.56 -4.31 -22.02
CA ALA A 350 2.86 -4.07 -20.77
C ALA A 350 3.15 -5.20 -19.76
N PHE A 351 3.23 -4.82 -18.49
CA PHE A 351 3.42 -5.79 -17.41
C PHE A 351 2.23 -6.75 -17.33
N HIS A 352 2.52 -8.05 -17.31
CA HIS A 352 1.51 -9.10 -17.17
C HIS A 352 1.61 -9.83 -15.84
N GLN A 353 2.80 -10.33 -15.51
CA GLN A 353 3.00 -11.08 -14.27
C GLN A 353 4.35 -10.75 -13.64
N GLY A 354 4.38 -10.69 -12.31
CA GLY A 354 5.60 -10.58 -11.52
C GLY A 354 5.69 -11.65 -10.47
N GLN A 355 6.89 -12.15 -10.25
CA GLN A 355 7.22 -13.07 -9.17
C GLN A 355 8.31 -12.47 -8.28
N TYR A 356 8.21 -12.76 -7.00
CA TYR A 356 9.14 -12.34 -5.96
C TYR A 356 9.38 -13.50 -5.00
N ALA A 357 10.63 -13.77 -4.69
CA ALA A 357 11.00 -14.76 -3.68
C ALA A 357 12.21 -14.29 -2.90
N LEU A 358 12.32 -14.70 -1.65
CA LEU A 358 13.48 -14.42 -0.83
C LEU A 358 13.83 -15.55 0.13
N VAL A 359 15.09 -15.50 0.57
CA VAL A 359 15.57 -16.19 1.77
C VAL A 359 16.57 -15.31 2.50
N ASN A 360 16.47 -15.22 3.82
CA ASN A 360 17.40 -14.46 4.65
C ASN A 360 17.87 -15.22 5.90
N LEU A 361 18.92 -14.65 6.50
CA LEU A 361 19.39 -15.03 7.85
C LEU A 361 19.75 -13.76 8.60
N LEU A 362 19.00 -13.47 9.68
CA LEU A 362 19.11 -12.26 10.44
C LEU A 362 19.73 -12.52 11.82
N PHE A 363 20.70 -11.70 12.20
CA PHE A 363 21.42 -11.74 13.45
C PHE A 363 21.11 -10.52 14.32
N TYR A 364 20.77 -10.76 15.58
CA TYR A 364 20.41 -9.76 16.58
C TYR A 364 21.44 -9.77 17.71
N PRO A 365 22.58 -9.05 17.59
CA PRO A 365 23.65 -9.08 18.60
C PRO A 365 23.22 -8.55 19.96
N VAL A 366 22.42 -7.47 19.94
CA VAL A 366 21.87 -6.78 21.13
C VAL A 366 20.45 -6.30 20.83
N PRO A 367 19.64 -5.99 21.86
CA PRO A 367 18.30 -5.43 21.66
C PRO A 367 18.31 -4.19 20.75
N GLY A 368 17.39 -4.15 19.81
CA GLY A 368 17.25 -3.03 18.85
C GLY A 368 18.19 -3.09 17.63
N MET A 369 19.19 -3.98 17.61
CA MET A 369 20.16 -4.07 16.52
C MET A 369 19.94 -5.35 15.69
N MET A 370 20.00 -5.23 14.36
CA MET A 370 19.85 -6.35 13.44
C MET A 370 20.84 -6.20 12.27
N PHE A 371 21.42 -7.31 11.86
CA PHE A 371 22.25 -7.43 10.66
C PHE A 371 21.88 -8.72 9.93
N GLY A 372 22.06 -8.74 8.61
CA GLY A 372 21.93 -9.99 7.88
C GLY A 372 22.02 -9.86 6.38
N PRO A 373 22.29 -10.98 5.68
CA PRO A 373 22.11 -11.13 4.24
C PRO A 373 20.71 -11.58 3.90
N GLU A 374 20.26 -11.18 2.71
CA GLU A 374 19.03 -11.63 2.06
C GLU A 374 19.29 -11.83 0.58
N LEU A 375 18.96 -13.02 0.07
CA LEU A 375 18.97 -13.33 -1.35
C LEU A 375 17.53 -13.19 -1.85
N GLN A 376 17.34 -12.37 -2.86
CA GLN A 376 16.05 -12.10 -3.52
C GLN A 376 16.09 -12.61 -4.95
N TYR A 377 14.97 -13.10 -5.44
CA TYR A 377 14.72 -13.40 -6.84
C TYR A 377 13.49 -12.64 -7.28
N ILE A 378 13.58 -11.89 -8.38
CA ILE A 378 12.45 -11.22 -9.02
C ILE A 378 12.38 -11.58 -10.50
N HIS A 379 11.16 -11.64 -11.01
CA HIS A 379 10.91 -11.98 -12.42
C HIS A 379 9.68 -11.22 -12.92
N ARG A 380 9.73 -10.80 -14.18
CA ARG A 380 8.66 -10.15 -14.91
C ARG A 380 8.40 -10.88 -16.21
N THR A 381 7.12 -11.04 -16.56
CA THR A 381 6.66 -11.37 -17.91
C THR A 381 5.82 -10.24 -18.48
N ASN A 382 5.89 -10.08 -19.80
CA ASN A 382 5.12 -9.11 -20.55
C ASN A 382 3.85 -9.71 -21.13
N PHE A 383 2.86 -8.86 -21.42
CA PHE A 383 1.56 -9.25 -21.99
C PHE A 383 1.68 -9.98 -23.33
N GLY A 384 2.45 -9.44 -24.27
CA GLY A 384 2.65 -10.07 -25.59
C GLY A 384 3.60 -11.24 -25.62
N GLY A 385 4.21 -11.62 -24.47
CA GLY A 385 5.27 -12.61 -24.41
C GLY A 385 6.56 -12.16 -25.09
N GLY A 386 7.45 -13.10 -25.40
CA GLY A 386 8.66 -12.87 -26.20
C GLY A 386 9.87 -12.34 -25.46
N TRP A 387 9.70 -11.60 -24.39
CA TRP A 387 10.76 -11.13 -23.50
C TRP A 387 10.35 -11.27 -22.03
N ASP A 388 11.22 -11.89 -21.27
CA ASP A 388 11.12 -12.04 -19.82
C ASP A 388 12.35 -11.44 -19.17
N ALA A 389 12.19 -10.70 -18.09
CA ALA A 389 13.28 -10.16 -17.31
C ALA A 389 13.28 -10.72 -15.90
N GLY A 390 14.46 -10.98 -15.35
CA GLY A 390 14.56 -11.43 -13.98
C GLY A 390 15.97 -11.81 -13.57
N GLY A 391 16.15 -12.06 -12.29
CA GLY A 391 17.43 -12.46 -11.74
C GLY A 391 17.47 -12.36 -10.23
N PHE A 392 18.69 -12.45 -9.72
CA PHE A 392 18.95 -12.44 -8.29
C PHE A 392 19.49 -11.07 -7.84
N ARG A 393 19.17 -10.75 -6.59
CA ARG A 393 19.70 -9.63 -5.85
C ARG A 393 20.24 -10.14 -4.52
N LEU A 394 21.39 -9.63 -4.09
CA LEU A 394 21.93 -9.89 -2.75
C LEU A 394 21.90 -8.58 -1.97
N GLN A 395 21.17 -8.56 -0.88
CA GLN A 395 21.12 -7.44 0.05
C GLN A 395 21.79 -7.82 1.36
N VAL A 396 22.60 -6.92 1.91
CA VAL A 396 23.13 -7.02 3.27
C VAL A 396 22.78 -5.74 3.99
N SER A 397 22.09 -5.83 5.12
CA SER A 397 21.63 -4.65 5.83
C SER A 397 22.01 -4.67 7.30
N GLY A 398 22.17 -3.46 7.85
CA GLY A 398 22.27 -3.21 9.29
C GLY A 398 21.20 -2.22 9.73
N LYS A 399 20.49 -2.54 10.81
CA LYS A 399 19.41 -1.71 11.36
C LYS A 399 19.57 -1.53 12.87
N TYR A 400 19.34 -0.30 13.33
CA TYR A 400 19.24 0.01 14.76
C TYR A 400 17.94 0.74 15.05
N ASN A 401 17.10 0.14 15.89
CA ASN A 401 15.83 0.72 16.35
C ASN A 401 16.07 1.56 17.60
N PHE A 402 15.39 2.69 17.69
CA PHE A 402 15.40 3.57 18.85
C PHE A 402 13.99 4.01 19.23
N SER A 403 13.78 4.27 20.51
CA SER A 403 12.55 4.90 21.01
C SER A 403 12.85 5.69 22.27
N ALA A 404 12.07 6.76 22.48
CA ALA A 404 12.09 7.56 23.71
C ALA A 404 10.67 8.08 23.97
N SER A 405 10.28 8.14 25.24
CA SER A 405 8.95 8.63 25.66
C SER A 405 9.11 9.82 26.59
N ILE A 406 8.25 10.82 26.42
CA ILE A 406 8.15 12.01 27.25
C ILE A 406 6.73 12.07 27.83
N GLY A 407 6.59 12.14 29.16
CA GLY A 407 5.28 12.07 29.83
C GLY A 407 4.74 10.65 29.88
N GLY A 408 3.49 10.44 30.26
CA GLY A 408 2.79 9.15 30.18
C GLY A 408 3.40 8.04 31.04
N LYS A 409 3.35 8.16 32.39
CA LYS A 409 3.39 7.02 33.31
C LYS A 409 2.37 7.23 34.40
#